data_2d86b831b60718b4334935dec2c78606
#
_entry.id   2d86b831b60718b4334935dec2c78606
#
_cell.length_a   1.000
_cell.length_b   1.000
_cell.length_c   1.000
_cell.angle_alpha   90.00
_cell.angle_beta   90.00
_cell.angle_gamma   90.00
#
_symmetry.space_group_name_H-M   'P 1'
#
loop_
_entity.id
_entity.type
_entity.pdbx_description
1 polymer ?
#
loop_
_entity_poly.entity_id
_entity_poly.type
_entity_poly.pdbx_seq_one_letter_code
_entity_poly.pdbx_strand_id
1 'polypeptide(L)'
;MKLLVIGSGGREHAMAWKLAQTPGLQKVYVAPGNAGTAREHELENVDITDPEALADFAEQNKVQLTVVGPEAPLAAGVVNAFRARGLKIFGPTREAAQLESSKDFAKRFMARHHIPTAEFATFSESAAAHAYIDQKGAPIVIKADGLAAGKGVVVAMSLAEAHAAIDDMLSGNKLGDAGARVVIEEFLDGEEASFIVMVDGKNVLALASSQDHKRIFDGDQGPNTGGMGAYSPAPCVTPEVHAKAMREIILPTVKGMAADGIPFTGFLYAGLMIGKDGSVK
;
A
#
# COMPACT_ATOMS: atom_id res chain seq x y z
N MET A 1 3.33 -28.27 9.96
CA MET A 1 3.50 -26.79 10.12
C MET A 1 2.14 -26.13 10.10
N LYS A 2 1.90 -25.14 10.99
CA LYS A 2 0.66 -24.31 11.00
C LYS A 2 1.02 -22.89 10.64
N LEU A 3 0.20 -22.24 9.80
CA LEU A 3 0.37 -20.87 9.36
C LEU A 3 -0.86 -20.02 9.71
N LEU A 4 -0.69 -18.71 9.79
CA LEU A 4 -1.76 -17.75 9.93
C LEU A 4 -1.63 -16.70 8.82
N VAL A 5 -2.71 -16.40 8.13
CA VAL A 5 -2.82 -15.27 7.19
C VAL A 5 -3.79 -14.26 7.79
N ILE A 6 -3.35 -13.04 7.98
CA ILE A 6 -4.18 -11.95 8.49
C ILE A 6 -4.76 -11.17 7.33
N GLY A 7 -6.09 -11.07 7.29
CA GLY A 7 -6.86 -10.32 6.30
C GLY A 7 -8.12 -11.07 5.85
N SER A 8 -8.93 -10.39 5.03
CA SER A 8 -10.25 -10.87 4.59
C SER A 8 -10.51 -10.67 3.08
N GLY A 9 -9.54 -10.12 2.34
CA GLY A 9 -9.69 -9.86 0.91
C GLY A 9 -9.37 -11.05 0.01
N GLY A 10 -9.57 -10.87 -1.29
CA GLY A 10 -9.19 -11.87 -2.31
C GLY A 10 -7.69 -12.14 -2.36
N ARG A 11 -6.86 -11.13 -2.06
CA ARG A 11 -5.40 -11.25 -1.96
C ARG A 11 -5.02 -12.22 -0.84
N GLU A 12 -5.59 -12.07 0.35
CA GLU A 12 -5.33 -12.94 1.49
C GLU A 12 -5.87 -14.34 1.25
N HIS A 13 -7.03 -14.47 0.60
CA HIS A 13 -7.56 -15.77 0.19
C HIS A 13 -6.58 -16.48 -0.76
N ALA A 14 -6.09 -15.81 -1.80
CA ALA A 14 -5.13 -16.38 -2.74
C ALA A 14 -3.81 -16.80 -2.07
N MET A 15 -3.29 -15.99 -1.14
CA MET A 15 -2.11 -16.32 -0.35
C MET A 15 -2.35 -17.55 0.53
N ALA A 16 -3.44 -17.61 1.26
CA ALA A 16 -3.79 -18.72 2.13
C ALA A 16 -3.97 -20.02 1.33
N TRP A 17 -4.70 -19.96 0.21
CA TRP A 17 -4.89 -21.08 -0.71
C TRP A 17 -3.55 -21.59 -1.28
N LYS A 18 -2.64 -20.66 -1.66
CA LYS A 18 -1.33 -21.06 -2.18
C LYS A 18 -0.44 -21.66 -1.09
N LEU A 19 -0.44 -21.09 0.10
CA LEU A 19 0.30 -21.60 1.24
C LEU A 19 -0.19 -22.99 1.67
N ALA A 20 -1.51 -23.27 1.56
CA ALA A 20 -2.09 -24.57 1.88
C ALA A 20 -1.56 -25.72 1.02
N GLN A 21 -1.03 -25.41 -0.18
CA GLN A 21 -0.42 -26.39 -1.08
C GLN A 21 1.01 -26.78 -0.69
N THR A 22 1.57 -26.21 0.39
CA THR A 22 2.94 -26.49 0.83
C THR A 22 3.04 -27.89 1.40
N PRO A 23 3.97 -28.76 0.93
CA PRO A 23 4.14 -30.09 1.46
C PRO A 23 4.43 -30.09 2.97
N GLY A 24 3.75 -30.95 3.71
CA GLY A 24 3.90 -31.08 5.18
C GLY A 24 3.20 -29.99 5.99
N LEU A 25 2.41 -29.13 5.33
CA LEU A 25 1.52 -28.22 6.03
C LEU A 25 0.38 -28.98 6.71
N GLN A 26 0.02 -28.56 7.92
CA GLN A 26 -1.07 -29.16 8.69
C GLN A 26 -2.33 -28.31 8.61
N LYS A 27 -2.18 -26.97 8.64
CA LYS A 27 -3.30 -26.03 8.70
C LYS A 27 -2.88 -24.62 8.31
N VAL A 28 -3.77 -23.91 7.63
CA VAL A 28 -3.70 -22.44 7.47
C VAL A 28 -4.93 -21.83 8.14
N TYR A 29 -4.68 -20.99 9.13
CA TYR A 29 -5.69 -20.12 9.71
C TYR A 29 -5.78 -18.82 8.91
N VAL A 30 -6.98 -18.25 8.77
CA VAL A 30 -7.19 -16.95 8.11
C VAL A 30 -8.00 -16.05 9.03
N ALA A 31 -7.47 -14.91 9.39
CA ALA A 31 -8.09 -14.02 10.39
C ALA A 31 -8.37 -12.60 9.82
N PRO A 32 -9.63 -12.15 9.76
CA PRO A 32 -10.85 -12.91 10.08
C PRO A 32 -11.28 -13.87 8.97
N GLY A 33 -10.68 -13.79 7.77
CA GLY A 33 -11.07 -14.56 6.60
C GLY A 33 -12.36 -14.02 5.96
N ASN A 34 -12.94 -14.80 5.06
CA ASN A 34 -14.15 -14.46 4.33
C ASN A 34 -14.96 -15.72 3.96
N ALA A 35 -16.08 -15.55 3.26
CA ALA A 35 -16.93 -16.67 2.83
C ALA A 35 -16.23 -17.59 1.82
N GLY A 36 -15.25 -17.09 1.05
CA GLY A 36 -14.43 -17.89 0.13
C GLY A 36 -13.47 -18.78 0.91
N THR A 37 -12.69 -18.20 1.82
CA THR A 37 -11.74 -18.95 2.67
C THR A 37 -12.43 -19.99 3.54
N ALA A 38 -13.67 -19.74 4.00
CA ALA A 38 -14.47 -20.68 4.76
C ALA A 38 -14.89 -21.94 3.95
N ARG A 39 -14.81 -21.89 2.63
CA ARG A 39 -15.17 -23.02 1.75
C ARG A 39 -13.97 -23.85 1.31
N GLU A 40 -12.75 -23.35 1.54
CA GLU A 40 -11.53 -24.08 1.23
C GLU A 40 -11.27 -25.15 2.29
N HIS A 41 -11.03 -26.39 1.87
CA HIS A 41 -10.92 -27.54 2.76
C HIS A 41 -9.74 -27.45 3.75
N GLU A 42 -8.62 -26.86 3.32
CA GLU A 42 -7.41 -26.74 4.14
C GLU A 42 -7.33 -25.43 4.94
N LEU A 43 -8.29 -24.53 4.79
CA LEU A 43 -8.32 -23.25 5.49
C LEU A 43 -9.28 -23.29 6.66
N GLU A 44 -9.02 -22.46 7.67
CA GLU A 44 -9.90 -22.25 8.82
C GLU A 44 -9.97 -20.77 9.17
N ASN A 45 -11.19 -20.21 9.12
CA ASN A 45 -11.40 -18.83 9.52
C ASN A 45 -11.38 -18.70 11.05
N VAL A 46 -10.75 -17.61 11.50
CA VAL A 46 -10.67 -17.25 12.92
C VAL A 46 -11.14 -15.82 13.06
N ASP A 47 -12.30 -15.61 13.69
CA ASP A 47 -12.91 -14.28 13.82
C ASP A 47 -12.20 -13.43 14.89
N ILE A 48 -10.96 -13.05 14.60
CA ILE A 48 -10.10 -12.20 15.43
C ILE A 48 -9.49 -11.13 14.54
N THR A 49 -9.52 -9.87 15.00
CA THR A 49 -8.92 -8.72 14.31
C THR A 49 -8.01 -7.90 15.22
N ASP A 50 -8.13 -8.04 16.53
CA ASP A 50 -7.28 -7.33 17.50
C ASP A 50 -5.85 -7.87 17.48
N PRO A 51 -4.81 -7.01 17.39
CA PRO A 51 -3.41 -7.41 17.29
C PRO A 51 -2.92 -8.30 18.45
N GLU A 52 -3.31 -8.00 19.68
CA GLU A 52 -2.87 -8.78 20.86
C GLU A 52 -3.59 -10.14 20.90
N ALA A 53 -4.89 -10.16 20.62
CA ALA A 53 -5.66 -11.41 20.55
C ALA A 53 -5.16 -12.32 19.40
N LEU A 54 -4.73 -11.76 18.26
CA LEU A 54 -4.11 -12.50 17.19
C LEU A 54 -2.77 -13.12 17.61
N ALA A 55 -1.97 -12.40 18.39
CA ALA A 55 -0.71 -12.92 18.91
C ALA A 55 -0.95 -14.01 19.96
N ASP A 56 -1.94 -13.86 20.86
CA ASP A 56 -2.39 -14.90 21.79
C ASP A 56 -2.80 -16.18 21.06
N PHE A 57 -3.64 -16.03 20.04
CA PHE A 57 -4.10 -17.13 19.19
C PHE A 57 -2.92 -17.86 18.52
N ALA A 58 -1.98 -17.10 17.94
CA ALA A 58 -0.82 -17.67 17.26
C ALA A 58 0.07 -18.47 18.22
N GLU A 59 0.29 -17.97 19.43
CA GLU A 59 1.07 -18.65 20.47
C GLU A 59 0.37 -19.93 20.94
N GLN A 60 -0.89 -19.86 21.33
CA GLN A 60 -1.70 -21.01 21.81
C GLN A 60 -1.80 -22.12 20.76
N ASN A 61 -1.94 -21.77 19.49
CA ASN A 61 -2.06 -22.71 18.39
C ASN A 61 -0.72 -23.16 17.81
N LYS A 62 0.41 -22.64 18.33
CA LYS A 62 1.78 -22.95 17.86
C LYS A 62 1.94 -22.65 16.37
N VAL A 63 1.49 -21.47 15.94
CA VAL A 63 1.66 -20.98 14.58
C VAL A 63 3.15 -20.74 14.33
N GLN A 64 3.69 -21.29 13.26
CA GLN A 64 5.13 -21.19 12.95
C GLN A 64 5.48 -19.92 12.16
N LEU A 65 4.53 -19.40 11.37
CA LEU A 65 4.70 -18.16 10.63
C LEU A 65 3.34 -17.51 10.41
N THR A 66 3.30 -16.21 10.58
CA THR A 66 2.15 -15.37 10.24
C THR A 66 2.49 -14.46 9.06
N VAL A 67 1.55 -14.29 8.13
CA VAL A 67 1.67 -13.39 6.97
C VAL A 67 0.55 -12.36 7.05
N VAL A 68 0.88 -11.08 6.91
CA VAL A 68 -0.11 -10.00 6.95
C VAL A 68 -0.35 -9.48 5.53
N GLY A 69 -1.60 -9.48 5.10
CA GLY A 69 -1.98 -8.96 3.77
C GLY A 69 -2.33 -7.47 3.76
N PRO A 70 -3.32 -7.00 4.55
CA PRO A 70 -3.83 -5.64 4.45
C PRO A 70 -3.06 -4.64 5.32
N GLU A 71 -3.19 -3.36 4.98
CA GLU A 71 -2.47 -2.24 5.59
C GLU A 71 -2.97 -1.91 7.01
N ALA A 72 -4.26 -2.06 7.26
CA ALA A 72 -4.87 -1.66 8.54
C ALA A 72 -4.31 -2.40 9.77
N PRO A 73 -4.18 -3.75 9.79
CA PRO A 73 -3.51 -4.45 10.88
C PRO A 73 -2.03 -4.05 11.06
N LEU A 74 -1.33 -3.73 9.96
CA LEU A 74 0.05 -3.26 10.01
C LEU A 74 0.15 -1.90 10.71
N ALA A 75 -0.69 -0.96 10.31
CA ALA A 75 -0.81 0.35 10.95
C ALA A 75 -1.25 0.25 12.42
N ALA A 76 -2.09 -0.73 12.75
CA ALA A 76 -2.48 -1.04 14.12
C ALA A 76 -1.37 -1.68 14.97
N GLY A 77 -0.27 -2.15 14.35
CA GLY A 77 0.90 -2.68 15.03
C GLY A 77 0.90 -4.16 15.32
N VAL A 78 0.16 -4.96 14.55
CA VAL A 78 0.13 -6.42 14.72
C VAL A 78 1.54 -7.04 14.67
N VAL A 79 2.42 -6.53 13.81
CA VAL A 79 3.80 -7.02 13.72
C VAL A 79 4.59 -6.74 15.01
N ASN A 80 4.36 -5.56 15.62
CA ASN A 80 5.00 -5.19 16.88
C ASN A 80 4.54 -6.14 18.01
N ALA A 81 3.24 -6.44 18.11
CA ALA A 81 2.67 -7.36 19.09
C ALA A 81 3.28 -8.76 18.99
N PHE A 82 3.36 -9.30 17.77
CA PHE A 82 3.96 -10.61 17.52
C PHE A 82 5.45 -10.66 17.84
N ARG A 83 6.21 -9.66 17.40
CA ARG A 83 7.67 -9.62 17.65
C ARG A 83 8.00 -9.44 19.11
N ALA A 84 7.21 -8.70 19.88
CA ALA A 84 7.37 -8.55 21.32
C ALA A 84 7.28 -9.91 22.06
N ARG A 85 6.57 -10.88 21.46
CA ARG A 85 6.43 -12.26 21.98
C ARG A 85 7.36 -13.28 21.31
N GLY A 86 8.27 -12.83 20.44
CA GLY A 86 9.18 -13.71 19.68
C GLY A 86 8.48 -14.55 18.60
N LEU A 87 7.25 -14.24 18.23
CA LEU A 87 6.49 -14.93 17.20
C LEU A 87 6.94 -14.47 15.80
N LYS A 88 7.06 -15.41 14.87
CA LYS A 88 7.47 -15.12 13.49
C LYS A 88 6.33 -14.54 12.70
N ILE A 89 6.54 -13.36 12.15
CA ILE A 89 5.56 -12.65 11.34
C ILE A 89 6.24 -11.94 10.17
N PHE A 90 5.62 -12.04 8.98
CA PHE A 90 6.04 -11.35 7.77
C PHE A 90 5.12 -10.16 7.52
N GLY A 91 5.65 -8.98 7.70
CA GLY A 91 4.99 -7.68 7.57
C GLY A 91 5.88 -6.58 8.15
N PRO A 92 5.69 -5.32 7.75
CA PRO A 92 6.38 -4.17 8.34
C PRO A 92 5.85 -3.88 9.75
N THR A 93 6.73 -3.38 10.62
CA THR A 93 6.29 -2.81 11.90
C THR A 93 5.39 -1.59 11.67
N ARG A 94 4.68 -1.12 12.71
CA ARG A 94 3.84 0.08 12.65
C ARG A 94 4.62 1.28 12.11
N GLU A 95 5.86 1.43 12.54
CA GLU A 95 6.75 2.52 12.13
C GLU A 95 7.09 2.42 10.64
N ALA A 96 7.40 1.23 10.13
CA ALA A 96 7.72 0.99 8.74
C ALA A 96 6.46 1.02 7.84
N ALA A 97 5.30 0.64 8.37
CA ALA A 97 4.01 0.68 7.67
C ALA A 97 3.56 2.11 7.32
N GLN A 98 4.20 3.15 7.89
CA GLN A 98 3.94 4.54 7.52
C GLN A 98 4.24 4.84 6.04
N LEU A 99 5.06 4.04 5.36
CA LEU A 99 5.25 4.17 3.90
C LEU A 99 3.92 4.03 3.13
N GLU A 100 2.94 3.33 3.68
CA GLU A 100 1.59 3.18 3.09
C GLU A 100 0.54 3.97 3.88
N SER A 101 0.63 3.98 5.21
CA SER A 101 -0.41 4.57 6.05
C SER A 101 -0.34 6.10 6.17
N SER A 102 0.77 6.75 5.76
CA SER A 102 0.91 8.20 5.69
C SER A 102 1.61 8.63 4.40
N LYS A 103 0.88 9.33 3.56
CA LYS A 103 1.41 9.88 2.31
C LYS A 103 2.46 10.95 2.56
N ASP A 104 2.27 11.77 3.58
CA ASP A 104 3.26 12.79 3.99
C ASP A 104 4.58 12.13 4.42
N PHE A 105 4.50 11.07 5.25
CA PHE A 105 5.70 10.32 5.62
C PHE A 105 6.40 9.73 4.39
N ALA A 106 5.66 9.04 3.52
CA ALA A 106 6.20 8.43 2.31
C ALA A 106 6.88 9.46 1.40
N LYS A 107 6.24 10.60 1.17
CA LYS A 107 6.77 11.68 0.32
C LYS A 107 8.03 12.31 0.92
N ARG A 108 8.03 12.63 2.20
CA ARG A 108 9.22 13.16 2.90
C ARG A 108 10.36 12.16 2.93
N PHE A 109 10.05 10.88 3.12
CA PHE A 109 11.01 9.79 3.04
C PHE A 109 11.64 9.70 1.64
N MET A 110 10.82 9.67 0.58
CA MET A 110 11.31 9.62 -0.79
C MET A 110 12.19 10.84 -1.14
N ALA A 111 11.77 12.04 -0.74
CA ALA A 111 12.56 13.25 -0.94
C ALA A 111 13.92 13.18 -0.23
N ARG A 112 13.94 12.75 1.05
CA ARG A 112 15.17 12.63 1.85
C ARG A 112 16.16 11.61 1.29
N HIS A 113 15.66 10.52 0.74
CA HIS A 113 16.46 9.44 0.18
C HIS A 113 16.63 9.53 -1.35
N HIS A 114 16.25 10.67 -1.96
CA HIS A 114 16.36 10.94 -3.40
C HIS A 114 15.68 9.88 -4.29
N ILE A 115 14.57 9.34 -3.82
CA ILE A 115 13.76 8.36 -4.55
C ILE A 115 12.83 9.14 -5.49
N PRO A 116 12.78 8.80 -6.79
CA PRO A 116 11.91 9.48 -7.75
C PRO A 116 10.44 9.44 -7.31
N THR A 117 9.82 10.60 -7.27
CA THR A 117 8.40 10.76 -6.95
C THR A 117 7.88 12.09 -7.53
N ALA A 118 6.57 12.25 -7.60
CA ALA A 118 5.92 13.51 -7.97
C ALA A 118 6.35 14.65 -7.02
N GLU A 119 6.55 15.85 -7.55
CA GLU A 119 6.67 17.05 -6.72
C GLU A 119 5.46 17.15 -5.80
N PHE A 120 5.67 17.55 -4.56
CA PHE A 120 4.58 17.56 -3.58
C PHE A 120 4.72 18.68 -2.55
N ALA A 121 3.59 19.02 -1.93
CA ALA A 121 3.53 19.82 -0.71
C ALA A 121 2.38 19.31 0.19
N THR A 122 2.53 19.48 1.50
CA THR A 122 1.56 19.00 2.49
C THR A 122 0.96 20.18 3.25
N PHE A 123 -0.36 20.18 3.43
CA PHE A 123 -1.09 21.25 4.08
C PHE A 123 -2.09 20.70 5.09
N SER A 124 -2.18 21.36 6.25
CA SER A 124 -3.25 21.20 7.24
C SER A 124 -4.24 22.37 7.20
N GLU A 125 -3.82 23.50 6.61
CA GLU A 125 -4.61 24.72 6.53
C GLU A 125 -5.15 24.94 5.12
N SER A 126 -6.47 25.05 4.99
CA SER A 126 -7.16 25.18 3.71
C SER A 126 -6.67 26.41 2.91
N ALA A 127 -6.50 27.56 3.54
CA ALA A 127 -6.04 28.77 2.86
C ALA A 127 -4.65 28.60 2.22
N ALA A 128 -3.72 27.92 2.89
CA ALA A 128 -2.40 27.66 2.34
C ALA A 128 -2.45 26.67 1.18
N ALA A 129 -3.30 25.65 1.26
CA ALA A 129 -3.52 24.68 0.20
C ALA A 129 -4.10 25.35 -1.06
N HIS A 130 -5.10 26.21 -0.89
CA HIS A 130 -5.69 27.00 -1.99
C HIS A 130 -4.67 27.91 -2.67
N ALA A 131 -3.87 28.65 -1.89
CA ALA A 131 -2.83 29.52 -2.44
C ALA A 131 -1.77 28.72 -3.24
N TYR A 132 -1.44 27.51 -2.79
CA TYR A 132 -0.49 26.65 -3.49
C TYR A 132 -1.03 26.18 -4.85
N ILE A 133 -2.30 25.73 -4.94
CA ILE A 133 -2.87 25.31 -6.22
C ILE A 133 -3.09 26.49 -7.18
N ASP A 134 -3.39 27.69 -6.67
CA ASP A 134 -3.46 28.91 -7.50
C ASP A 134 -2.10 29.24 -8.16
N GLN A 135 -1.01 28.95 -7.44
CA GLN A 135 0.36 29.14 -7.96
C GLN A 135 0.76 28.04 -8.95
N LYS A 136 0.39 26.78 -8.67
CA LYS A 136 0.82 25.62 -9.47
C LYS A 136 -0.03 25.39 -10.71
N GLY A 137 -1.32 25.70 -10.65
CA GLY A 137 -2.26 25.44 -11.71
C GLY A 137 -2.83 24.03 -11.74
N ALA A 138 -3.56 23.71 -12.81
CA ALA A 138 -4.08 22.36 -13.07
C ALA A 138 -3.52 21.86 -14.42
N PRO A 139 -3.42 20.54 -14.67
CA PRO A 139 -3.87 19.45 -13.78
C PRO A 139 -2.98 19.26 -12.54
N ILE A 140 -3.61 18.82 -11.43
CA ILE A 140 -2.93 18.63 -10.16
C ILE A 140 -3.63 17.50 -9.36
N VAL A 141 -2.95 16.84 -8.43
CA VAL A 141 -3.51 15.73 -7.66
C VAL A 141 -3.59 16.07 -6.17
N ILE A 142 -4.76 15.96 -5.60
CA ILE A 142 -5.03 16.21 -4.17
C ILE A 142 -5.31 14.87 -3.50
N LYS A 143 -4.59 14.57 -2.41
CA LYS A 143 -4.71 13.31 -1.67
C LYS A 143 -4.90 13.59 -0.18
N ALA A 144 -5.90 12.99 0.43
CA ALA A 144 -5.97 12.96 1.90
C ALA A 144 -4.80 12.12 2.44
N ASP A 145 -4.19 12.56 3.53
CA ASP A 145 -3.12 11.83 4.21
C ASP A 145 -3.59 10.56 4.89
N GLY A 146 -3.22 9.53 5.10
CA GLY A 146 -3.76 8.35 5.76
C GLY A 146 -4.53 7.40 4.85
N LEU A 147 -5.00 6.32 5.46
CA LEU A 147 -5.70 5.23 4.78
C LEU A 147 -7.15 5.64 4.48
N ALA A 148 -7.48 5.83 3.22
CA ALA A 148 -8.81 6.25 2.75
C ALA A 148 -9.44 5.26 1.74
N ALA A 149 -8.93 4.02 1.65
CA ALA A 149 -9.44 2.95 0.78
C ALA A 149 -9.68 3.42 -0.68
N GLY A 150 -8.74 4.18 -1.25
CA GLY A 150 -8.82 4.72 -2.61
C GLY A 150 -9.76 5.91 -2.81
N LYS A 151 -10.53 6.32 -1.79
CA LYS A 151 -11.52 7.42 -1.88
C LYS A 151 -10.94 8.80 -1.55
N GLY A 152 -9.72 8.86 -1.06
CA GLY A 152 -9.04 10.11 -0.68
C GLY A 152 -8.12 10.67 -1.76
N VAL A 153 -8.36 10.41 -3.04
CA VAL A 153 -7.54 10.91 -4.16
C VAL A 153 -8.43 11.56 -5.21
N VAL A 154 -8.12 12.80 -5.56
CA VAL A 154 -8.77 13.54 -6.64
C VAL A 154 -7.71 13.99 -7.63
N VAL A 155 -7.85 13.58 -8.88
CA VAL A 155 -7.09 14.10 -10.02
C VAL A 155 -7.90 15.27 -10.58
N ALA A 156 -7.51 16.48 -10.22
CA ALA A 156 -8.20 17.70 -10.62
C ALA A 156 -7.66 18.19 -11.97
N MET A 157 -8.50 18.21 -12.97
CA MET A 157 -8.16 18.71 -14.31
C MET A 157 -8.40 20.23 -14.44
N SER A 158 -9.04 20.84 -13.44
CA SER A 158 -9.27 22.27 -13.36
C SER A 158 -9.03 22.81 -11.96
N LEU A 159 -8.75 24.12 -11.83
CA LEU A 159 -8.62 24.77 -10.53
C LEU A 159 -9.90 24.66 -9.69
N ALA A 160 -11.07 24.74 -10.32
CA ALA A 160 -12.34 24.60 -9.63
C ALA A 160 -12.50 23.22 -8.95
N GLU A 161 -12.12 22.15 -9.64
CA GLU A 161 -12.09 20.78 -9.07
C GLU A 161 -11.06 20.66 -7.95
N ALA A 162 -9.89 21.28 -8.10
CA ALA A 162 -8.84 21.26 -7.10
C ALA A 162 -9.26 21.97 -5.81
N HIS A 163 -9.87 23.16 -5.92
CA HIS A 163 -10.41 23.89 -4.77
C HIS A 163 -11.49 23.09 -4.04
N ALA A 164 -12.44 22.51 -4.79
CA ALA A 164 -13.50 21.69 -4.22
C ALA A 164 -12.96 20.47 -3.48
N ALA A 165 -11.91 19.81 -4.02
CA ALA A 165 -11.28 18.68 -3.39
C ALA A 165 -10.61 19.05 -2.05
N ILE A 166 -9.93 20.20 -1.97
CA ILE A 166 -9.33 20.71 -0.73
C ILE A 166 -10.41 20.96 0.32
N ASP A 167 -11.49 21.65 -0.06
CA ASP A 167 -12.60 21.95 0.86
C ASP A 167 -13.25 20.66 1.39
N ASP A 168 -13.48 19.69 0.51
CA ASP A 168 -14.11 18.41 0.88
C ASP A 168 -13.22 17.58 1.81
N MET A 169 -11.91 17.59 1.61
CA MET A 169 -10.97 16.80 2.40
C MET A 169 -10.63 17.44 3.75
N LEU A 170 -10.33 18.75 3.78
CA LEU A 170 -9.93 19.46 5.00
C LEU A 170 -11.09 19.92 5.87
N SER A 171 -12.22 20.33 5.26
CA SER A 171 -13.36 20.90 6.00
C SER A 171 -14.49 19.90 6.21
N GLY A 172 -14.56 18.86 5.38
CA GLY A 172 -15.73 17.98 5.29
C GLY A 172 -15.82 16.90 6.36
N ASN A 173 -14.80 16.70 7.18
CA ASN A 173 -14.70 15.63 8.20
C ASN A 173 -15.12 14.21 7.68
N LYS A 174 -15.26 14.06 6.36
CA LYS A 174 -15.75 12.82 5.71
C LYS A 174 -14.74 11.68 5.79
N LEU A 175 -13.47 12.01 5.97
CA LEU A 175 -12.36 11.06 6.01
C LEU A 175 -11.74 10.90 7.42
N GLY A 176 -12.39 11.46 8.46
CA GLY A 176 -11.89 11.42 9.83
C GLY A 176 -10.44 11.95 9.94
N ASP A 177 -9.62 11.28 10.73
CA ASP A 177 -8.20 11.67 10.93
C ASP A 177 -7.38 11.66 9.62
N ALA A 178 -7.76 10.86 8.62
CA ALA A 178 -7.10 10.85 7.32
C ALA A 178 -7.29 12.17 6.54
N GLY A 179 -8.34 12.92 6.82
CA GLY A 179 -8.63 14.23 6.24
C GLY A 179 -7.97 15.41 6.97
N ALA A 180 -7.25 15.18 8.07
CA ALA A 180 -6.60 16.25 8.83
C ALA A 180 -5.46 16.95 8.05
N ARG A 181 -4.95 16.34 7.00
CA ARG A 181 -3.95 16.88 6.08
C ARG A 181 -4.22 16.45 4.65
N VAL A 182 -3.82 17.29 3.70
CA VAL A 182 -3.78 16.96 2.29
C VAL A 182 -2.35 16.99 1.76
N VAL A 183 -2.02 16.06 0.90
CA VAL A 183 -0.80 16.04 0.09
C VAL A 183 -1.20 16.41 -1.32
N ILE A 184 -0.65 17.51 -1.82
CA ILE A 184 -0.87 18.02 -3.17
C ILE A 184 0.34 17.64 -4.01
N GLU A 185 0.11 16.97 -5.13
CA GLU A 185 1.16 16.43 -6.00
C GLU A 185 1.03 16.92 -7.43
N GLU A 186 2.15 17.05 -8.15
CA GLU A 186 2.11 17.24 -9.60
C GLU A 186 1.34 16.09 -10.27
N PHE A 187 0.62 16.42 -11.34
CA PHE A 187 0.01 15.41 -12.20
C PHE A 187 1.10 14.74 -13.06
N LEU A 188 1.17 13.41 -13.01
CA LEU A 188 2.07 12.61 -13.82
C LEU A 188 1.29 12.00 -15.00
N ASP A 189 1.72 12.29 -16.23
CA ASP A 189 1.16 11.68 -17.44
C ASP A 189 1.99 10.44 -17.81
N GLY A 190 1.33 9.27 -17.81
CA GLY A 190 2.00 8.00 -18.08
C GLY A 190 1.09 6.79 -17.88
N GLU A 191 1.68 5.62 -17.95
CA GLU A 191 1.02 4.36 -17.65
C GLU A 191 1.28 3.96 -16.19
N GLU A 192 0.20 3.70 -15.43
CA GLU A 192 0.30 3.22 -14.06
C GLU A 192 0.61 1.72 -14.04
N ALA A 193 1.52 1.29 -13.16
CA ALA A 193 1.79 -0.12 -12.93
C ALA A 193 2.05 -0.39 -11.44
N SER A 194 1.68 -1.58 -11.01
CA SER A 194 1.98 -2.10 -9.67
C SER A 194 3.26 -2.92 -9.70
N PHE A 195 4.24 -2.52 -8.88
CA PHE A 195 5.50 -3.22 -8.72
C PHE A 195 5.66 -3.63 -7.26
N ILE A 196 5.51 -4.92 -6.99
CA ILE A 196 5.49 -5.46 -5.63
C ILE A 196 6.73 -6.32 -5.40
N VAL A 197 7.35 -6.16 -4.25
CA VAL A 197 8.50 -6.98 -3.85
C VAL A 197 8.32 -7.54 -2.43
N MET A 198 8.92 -8.69 -2.16
CA MET A 198 9.08 -9.22 -0.82
C MET A 198 10.42 -8.74 -0.26
N VAL A 199 10.42 -8.27 0.98
CA VAL A 199 11.60 -7.72 1.66
C VAL A 199 11.77 -8.37 3.03
N ASP A 200 13.00 -8.76 3.36
CA ASP A 200 13.36 -9.31 4.67
C ASP A 200 14.14 -8.34 5.58
N GLY A 201 14.14 -7.06 5.23
CA GLY A 201 14.92 -6.00 5.87
C GLY A 201 16.19 -5.63 5.11
N LYS A 202 16.68 -6.50 4.23
CA LYS A 202 17.94 -6.32 3.48
C LYS A 202 17.83 -6.82 2.04
N ASN A 203 17.32 -8.03 1.86
CA ASN A 203 17.18 -8.67 0.56
C ASN A 203 15.80 -8.39 -0.03
N VAL A 204 15.73 -8.40 -1.35
CA VAL A 204 14.53 -8.09 -2.11
C VAL A 204 14.29 -9.19 -3.14
N LEU A 205 13.05 -9.66 -3.21
CA LEU A 205 12.57 -10.57 -4.26
C LEU A 205 11.38 -9.92 -4.97
N ALA A 206 11.55 -9.58 -6.24
CA ALA A 206 10.48 -9.02 -7.04
C ALA A 206 9.42 -10.09 -7.38
N LEU A 207 8.15 -9.70 -7.26
CA LEU A 207 7.01 -10.48 -7.75
C LEU A 207 6.71 -10.10 -9.20
N ALA A 208 5.78 -10.82 -9.84
CA ALA A 208 5.29 -10.44 -11.15
C ALA A 208 4.64 -9.04 -11.09
N SER A 209 4.96 -8.19 -12.07
CA SER A 209 4.31 -6.89 -12.20
C SER A 209 2.84 -7.05 -12.56
N SER A 210 2.03 -6.06 -12.25
CA SER A 210 0.62 -6.04 -12.61
C SER A 210 0.17 -4.62 -12.97
N GLN A 211 -0.94 -4.55 -13.68
CA GLN A 211 -1.59 -3.30 -14.02
C GLN A 211 -3.08 -3.46 -13.75
N ASP A 212 -3.64 -2.58 -12.96
CA ASP A 212 -5.07 -2.53 -12.67
C ASP A 212 -5.70 -1.27 -13.28
N HIS A 213 -6.95 -1.41 -13.71
CA HIS A 213 -7.71 -0.32 -14.31
C HIS A 213 -8.79 0.13 -13.34
N LYS A 214 -8.66 1.36 -12.84
CA LYS A 214 -9.49 1.91 -11.77
C LYS A 214 -10.64 2.76 -12.27
N ARG A 215 -10.51 3.36 -13.47
CA ARG A 215 -11.53 4.25 -14.03
C ARG A 215 -12.75 3.47 -14.49
N ILE A 216 -13.95 4.04 -14.23
CA ILE A 216 -15.21 3.31 -14.46
C ILE A 216 -15.64 3.27 -15.92
N PHE A 217 -15.21 4.23 -16.75
CA PHE A 217 -15.62 4.35 -18.15
C PHE A 217 -14.50 3.97 -19.13
N ASP A 218 -14.89 3.64 -20.35
CA ASP A 218 -13.99 3.37 -21.45
C ASP A 218 -13.00 4.53 -21.69
N GLY A 219 -11.82 4.21 -22.21
CA GLY A 219 -10.78 5.19 -22.47
C GLY A 219 -10.13 5.77 -21.23
N ASP A 220 -10.13 5.04 -20.12
CA ASP A 220 -9.57 5.44 -18.82
C ASP A 220 -10.17 6.75 -18.32
N GLN A 221 -11.51 6.84 -18.33
CA GLN A 221 -12.27 8.02 -17.95
C GLN A 221 -13.19 7.77 -16.75
N GLY A 222 -13.69 8.88 -16.17
CA GLY A 222 -14.61 8.85 -15.04
C GLY A 222 -13.92 8.69 -13.68
N PRO A 223 -14.70 8.50 -12.61
CA PRO A 223 -14.18 8.35 -11.26
C PRO A 223 -13.44 7.01 -11.07
N ASN A 224 -12.50 7.00 -10.13
CA ASN A 224 -11.82 5.78 -9.71
C ASN A 224 -12.77 4.85 -8.96
N THR A 225 -12.58 3.55 -9.19
CA THR A 225 -13.26 2.46 -8.48
C THR A 225 -12.24 1.64 -7.67
N GLY A 226 -12.69 0.55 -7.06
CA GLY A 226 -11.80 -0.44 -6.43
C GLY A 226 -11.05 -1.34 -7.44
N GLY A 227 -11.27 -1.14 -8.74
CA GLY A 227 -10.68 -1.88 -9.86
C GLY A 227 -11.75 -2.46 -10.78
N MET A 228 -11.60 -2.23 -12.08
CA MET A 228 -12.49 -2.75 -13.14
C MET A 228 -11.92 -3.99 -13.82
N GLY A 229 -10.65 -4.24 -13.62
CA GLY A 229 -9.93 -5.40 -14.16
C GLY A 229 -8.44 -5.22 -13.92
N ALA A 230 -7.71 -6.34 -13.98
CA ALA A 230 -6.26 -6.33 -13.83
C ALA A 230 -5.64 -7.46 -14.66
N TYR A 231 -4.38 -7.30 -15.03
CA TYR A 231 -3.60 -8.36 -15.65
C TYR A 231 -2.15 -8.37 -15.12
N SER A 232 -1.50 -9.51 -15.25
CA SER A 232 -0.11 -9.75 -14.89
C SER A 232 0.51 -10.74 -15.89
N PRO A 233 1.76 -10.49 -16.35
CA PRO A 233 2.58 -9.32 -16.08
C PRO A 233 2.09 -8.06 -16.78
N ALA A 234 2.51 -6.87 -16.33
CA ALA A 234 2.20 -5.59 -16.97
C ALA A 234 3.13 -5.35 -18.18
N PRO A 235 2.60 -5.17 -19.40
CA PRO A 235 3.44 -4.95 -20.59
C PRO A 235 4.29 -3.69 -20.53
N CYS A 236 3.82 -2.63 -19.86
CA CYS A 236 4.56 -1.39 -19.68
C CYS A 236 5.79 -1.54 -18.74
N VAL A 237 5.85 -2.60 -17.94
CA VAL A 237 7.01 -2.91 -17.11
C VAL A 237 8.00 -3.76 -17.91
N THR A 238 8.67 -3.11 -18.85
CA THR A 238 9.75 -3.74 -19.64
C THR A 238 10.93 -4.13 -18.76
N PRO A 239 11.90 -4.95 -19.24
CA PRO A 239 13.13 -5.25 -18.49
C PRO A 239 13.88 -4.00 -18.05
N GLU A 240 13.90 -2.94 -18.87
CA GLU A 240 14.55 -1.66 -18.56
C GLU A 240 13.82 -0.91 -17.44
N VAL A 241 12.48 -0.85 -17.49
CA VAL A 241 11.63 -0.26 -16.45
C VAL A 241 11.79 -1.03 -15.15
N HIS A 242 11.77 -2.37 -15.21
CA HIS A 242 12.02 -3.23 -14.05
C HIS A 242 13.40 -2.92 -13.40
N ALA A 243 14.46 -2.90 -14.20
CA ALA A 243 15.81 -2.61 -13.70
C ALA A 243 15.90 -1.21 -13.09
N LYS A 244 15.23 -0.22 -13.69
CA LYS A 244 15.17 1.16 -13.20
C LYS A 244 14.39 1.24 -11.87
N ALA A 245 13.20 0.64 -11.79
CA ALA A 245 12.40 0.58 -10.57
C ALA A 245 13.20 -0.06 -9.42
N MET A 246 13.88 -1.18 -9.67
CA MET A 246 14.73 -1.82 -8.67
C MET A 246 15.88 -0.91 -8.21
N ARG A 247 16.61 -0.28 -9.15
CA ARG A 247 17.80 0.51 -8.84
C ARG A 247 17.48 1.85 -8.19
N GLU A 248 16.43 2.53 -8.66
CA GLU A 248 16.15 3.93 -8.29
C GLU A 248 15.04 4.08 -7.23
N ILE A 249 14.18 3.06 -7.07
CA ILE A 249 13.05 3.11 -6.14
C ILE A 249 13.19 2.06 -5.05
N ILE A 250 13.17 0.77 -5.39
CA ILE A 250 13.07 -0.31 -4.41
C ILE A 250 14.32 -0.41 -3.52
N LEU A 251 15.50 -0.55 -4.11
CA LEU A 251 16.74 -0.69 -3.32
C LEU A 251 17.06 0.54 -2.48
N PRO A 252 16.87 1.79 -2.98
CA PRO A 252 16.99 2.98 -2.13
C PRO A 252 15.96 3.01 -0.99
N THR A 253 14.71 2.57 -1.23
CA THR A 253 13.70 2.49 -0.18
C THR A 253 14.13 1.54 0.94
N VAL A 254 14.53 0.31 0.60
CA VAL A 254 14.95 -0.68 1.61
C VAL A 254 16.18 -0.21 2.39
N LYS A 255 17.16 0.36 1.70
CA LYS A 255 18.37 0.93 2.34
C LYS A 255 18.04 2.15 3.21
N GLY A 256 17.18 3.05 2.72
CA GLY A 256 16.75 4.24 3.44
C GLY A 256 16.01 3.89 4.72
N MET A 257 15.07 2.96 4.67
CA MET A 257 14.34 2.48 5.85
C MET A 257 15.28 1.87 6.89
N ALA A 258 16.26 1.09 6.47
CA ALA A 258 17.27 0.55 7.37
C ALA A 258 18.16 1.65 7.97
N ALA A 259 18.56 2.65 7.18
CA ALA A 259 19.36 3.80 7.64
C ALA A 259 18.59 4.68 8.64
N ASP A 260 17.28 4.80 8.48
CA ASP A 260 16.40 5.52 9.41
C ASP A 260 16.09 4.69 10.69
N GLY A 261 16.65 3.49 10.83
CA GLY A 261 16.47 2.61 12.00
C GLY A 261 15.15 1.84 12.04
N ILE A 262 14.39 1.84 10.95
CA ILE A 262 13.10 1.17 10.80
C ILE A 262 13.10 0.22 9.59
N PRO A 263 13.93 -0.85 9.60
CA PRO A 263 14.09 -1.73 8.46
C PRO A 263 12.75 -2.34 8.03
N PHE A 264 12.48 -2.31 6.73
CA PHE A 264 11.23 -2.80 6.17
C PHE A 264 11.30 -4.31 5.95
N THR A 265 10.30 -5.04 6.45
CA THR A 265 10.06 -6.46 6.13
C THR A 265 8.62 -6.63 5.68
N GLY A 266 8.36 -7.52 4.74
CA GLY A 266 7.01 -7.73 4.24
C GLY A 266 6.88 -7.47 2.74
N PHE A 267 5.65 -7.23 2.29
CA PHE A 267 5.36 -6.83 0.91
C PHE A 267 5.53 -5.31 0.79
N LEU A 268 6.47 -4.88 -0.03
CA LEU A 268 6.66 -3.47 -0.37
C LEU A 268 6.01 -3.22 -1.73
N TYR A 269 5.02 -2.34 -1.75
CA TYR A 269 4.33 -1.90 -2.95
C TYR A 269 4.94 -0.60 -3.47
N ALA A 270 5.23 -0.56 -4.77
CA ALA A 270 5.53 0.66 -5.50
C ALA A 270 4.50 0.83 -6.63
N GLY A 271 3.66 1.86 -6.51
CA GLY A 271 2.83 2.35 -7.61
C GLY A 271 3.71 3.18 -8.53
N LEU A 272 3.95 2.68 -9.72
CA LEU A 272 4.80 3.34 -10.71
C LEU A 272 3.95 4.13 -11.70
N MET A 273 4.41 5.33 -12.03
CA MET A 273 3.97 6.05 -13.22
C MET A 273 5.11 6.03 -14.23
N ILE A 274 4.87 5.44 -15.40
CA ILE A 274 5.85 5.21 -16.45
C ILE A 274 5.56 6.19 -17.58
N GLY A 275 6.42 7.20 -17.73
CA GLY A 275 6.30 8.22 -18.77
C GLY A 275 6.66 7.67 -20.16
N LYS A 276 6.13 8.31 -21.19
CA LYS A 276 6.45 7.98 -22.61
C LYS A 276 7.92 8.13 -22.96
N ASP A 277 8.66 8.92 -22.18
CA ASP A 277 10.11 9.12 -22.28
C ASP A 277 10.93 8.05 -21.53
N GLY A 278 10.27 7.06 -20.94
CA GLY A 278 10.88 6.02 -20.10
C GLY A 278 11.25 6.50 -18.70
N SER A 279 10.78 7.68 -18.28
CA SER A 279 10.87 8.09 -16.88
C SER A 279 10.00 7.18 -16.01
N VAL A 280 10.42 6.98 -14.76
CA VAL A 280 9.67 6.19 -13.77
C VAL A 280 9.66 6.97 -12.47
N LYS A 281 8.47 7.26 -12.00
CA LYS A 281 8.25 7.92 -10.71
C LYS A 281 7.31 7.09 -9.82
#